data_f24302c0be0e66e62faff45a7b50fd9e
#
_entry.id   f24302c0be0e66e62faff45a7b50fd9e
#
_cell.length_a   1.000
_cell.length_b   1.000
_cell.length_c   1.000
_cell.angle_alpha   90.00
_cell.angle_beta   90.00
_cell.angle_gamma   90.00
#
_symmetry.space_group_name_H-M   'P 1'
#
loop_
_entity.id
_entity.type
_entity.pdbx_description
1 polymer ?
#
loop_
_entity_poly.entity_id
_entity_poly.type
_entity_poly.pdbx_seq_one_letter_code
_entity_poly.pdbx_strand_id
1 'polypeptide(L)'
;MKNISRLRYFIYLSLIILGGCTTGKNALQKGDYDASVAKAVSRLQNSPKNSEAMQVLKTAYDLALQDHLRKINEAKLSNDLFRWESVMYDYQKINQLTIY
;
A
#
# COMPACT_ATOMS: atom_id res chain seq x y z
N MET A 1 -2.85 -16.20 -38.83
CA MET A 1 -3.49 -16.62 -37.57
C MET A 1 -2.50 -16.90 -36.44
N LYS A 2 -1.34 -17.47 -36.72
CA LYS A 2 -0.30 -17.72 -35.69
C LYS A 2 0.26 -16.42 -35.08
N ASN A 3 0.25 -15.28 -35.79
CA ASN A 3 0.76 -14.01 -35.32
C ASN A 3 -0.14 -13.33 -34.28
N ILE A 4 -1.45 -13.60 -34.30
CA ILE A 4 -2.41 -13.01 -33.39
C ILE A 4 -2.29 -13.61 -31.98
N SER A 5 -2.05 -14.93 -31.87
CA SER A 5 -1.86 -15.57 -30.56
C SER A 5 -0.54 -15.16 -29.92
N ARG A 6 0.53 -14.95 -30.70
CA ARG A 6 1.80 -14.39 -30.18
C ARG A 6 1.63 -12.96 -29.68
N LEU A 7 0.83 -12.15 -30.39
CA LEU A 7 0.54 -10.78 -29.98
C LEU A 7 -0.22 -10.75 -28.64
N ARG A 8 -1.15 -11.68 -28.44
CA ARG A 8 -1.87 -11.81 -27.16
C ARG A 8 -0.93 -12.16 -26.02
N TYR A 9 0.00 -13.08 -26.22
CA TYR A 9 1.00 -13.42 -25.20
C TYR A 9 1.89 -12.23 -24.84
N PHE A 10 2.30 -11.44 -25.82
CA PHE A 10 3.07 -10.22 -25.60
C PHE A 10 2.31 -9.19 -24.77
N ILE A 11 1.02 -9.01 -25.02
CA ILE A 11 0.17 -8.09 -24.28
C ILE A 11 0.02 -8.56 -22.83
N TYR A 12 -0.22 -9.83 -22.58
CA TYR A 12 -0.31 -10.40 -21.24
C TYR A 12 1.01 -10.31 -20.48
N LEU A 13 2.10 -10.58 -21.13
CA LEU A 13 3.44 -10.48 -20.55
C LEU A 13 3.77 -9.04 -20.18
N SER A 14 3.41 -8.08 -21.03
CA SER A 14 3.57 -6.65 -20.79
C SER A 14 2.76 -6.18 -19.59
N LEU A 15 1.53 -6.65 -19.43
CA LEU A 15 0.67 -6.34 -18.27
C LEU A 15 1.26 -6.87 -16.96
N ILE A 16 1.84 -8.08 -16.98
CA ILE A 16 2.50 -8.67 -15.81
C ILE A 16 3.73 -7.85 -15.40
N ILE A 17 4.53 -7.42 -16.37
CA ILE A 17 5.73 -6.61 -16.13
C ILE A 17 5.34 -5.25 -15.55
N LEU A 18 4.29 -4.61 -16.06
CA LEU A 18 3.77 -3.33 -15.53
C LEU A 18 3.27 -3.48 -14.11
N GLY A 19 2.58 -4.60 -13.79
CA GLY A 19 2.12 -4.90 -12.45
C GLY A 19 3.26 -5.11 -11.46
N GLY A 20 4.39 -5.69 -11.91
CA GLY A 20 5.57 -5.94 -11.08
C GLY A 20 6.45 -4.71 -10.81
N CYS A 21 6.23 -3.61 -11.54
CA CYS A 21 7.04 -2.39 -11.43
C CYS A 21 6.38 -1.29 -10.60
N THR A 22 5.28 -1.56 -9.89
CA THR A 22 4.58 -0.54 -9.10
C THR A 22 5.39 -0.15 -7.86
N THR A 23 5.46 1.15 -7.61
CA THR A 23 6.13 1.72 -6.42
C THR A 23 5.16 2.00 -5.27
N GLY A 24 3.86 1.76 -5.48
CA GLY A 24 2.82 2.13 -4.53
C GLY A 24 2.24 3.53 -4.76
N LYS A 25 2.71 4.25 -5.77
CA LYS A 25 2.27 5.62 -6.07
C LYS A 25 0.77 5.68 -6.36
N ASN A 26 0.24 4.73 -7.13
CA ASN A 26 -1.20 4.69 -7.45
C ASN A 26 -2.04 4.47 -6.20
N ALA A 27 -1.63 3.57 -5.30
CA ALA A 27 -2.30 3.34 -4.04
C ALA A 27 -2.27 4.59 -3.16
N LEU A 28 -1.13 5.30 -3.14
CA LEU A 28 -0.99 6.56 -2.41
C LEU A 28 -1.98 7.61 -2.92
N GLN A 29 -2.10 7.76 -4.24
CA GLN A 29 -3.02 8.72 -4.84
C GLN A 29 -4.49 8.38 -4.57
N LYS A 30 -4.82 7.10 -4.41
CA LYS A 30 -6.16 6.64 -4.07
C LYS A 30 -6.47 6.75 -2.58
N GLY A 31 -5.51 7.10 -1.74
CA GLY A 31 -5.66 7.16 -0.31
C GLY A 31 -5.53 5.80 0.40
N ASP A 32 -5.11 4.78 -0.29
CA ASP A 32 -4.85 3.46 0.30
C ASP A 32 -3.40 3.40 0.78
N TYR A 33 -3.16 4.03 1.93
CA TYR A 33 -1.81 4.25 2.44
C TYR A 33 -1.14 2.94 2.88
N ASP A 34 -1.88 2.02 3.48
CA ASP A 34 -1.34 0.72 3.91
C ASP A 34 -0.86 -0.09 2.71
N ALA A 35 -1.65 -0.16 1.64
CA ALA A 35 -1.27 -0.83 0.40
C ALA A 35 -0.08 -0.15 -0.26
N SER A 36 -0.02 1.19 -0.20
CA SER A 36 1.09 1.97 -0.74
C SER A 36 2.39 1.63 -0.02
N VAL A 37 2.39 1.54 1.30
CA VAL A 37 3.56 1.13 2.09
C VAL A 37 4.01 -0.27 1.69
N ALA A 38 3.10 -1.23 1.62
CA ALA A 38 3.42 -2.61 1.28
C ALA A 38 4.05 -2.72 -0.12
N LYS A 39 3.51 -2.02 -1.10
CA LYS A 39 4.04 -2.01 -2.47
C LYS A 39 5.40 -1.34 -2.56
N ALA A 40 5.59 -0.22 -1.86
CA ALA A 40 6.88 0.48 -1.84
C ALA A 40 7.97 -0.37 -1.20
N VAL A 41 7.68 -1.05 -0.09
CA VAL A 41 8.61 -1.96 0.57
C VAL A 41 8.97 -3.12 -0.35
N SER A 42 7.98 -3.74 -0.99
CA SER A 42 8.20 -4.83 -1.94
C SER A 42 9.12 -4.38 -3.09
N ARG A 43 8.89 -3.18 -3.62
CA ARG A 43 9.72 -2.62 -4.69
C ARG A 43 11.16 -2.38 -4.22
N LEU A 44 11.34 -1.86 -3.00
CA LEU A 44 12.67 -1.61 -2.43
C LEU A 44 13.43 -2.91 -2.13
N GLN A 45 12.74 -3.99 -1.78
CA GLN A 45 13.36 -5.30 -1.60
C GLN A 45 13.99 -5.81 -2.89
N ASN A 46 13.35 -5.52 -4.03
CA ASN A 46 13.84 -5.92 -5.35
C ASN A 46 14.79 -4.87 -5.97
N SER A 47 14.62 -3.60 -5.62
CA SER A 47 15.40 -2.49 -6.16
C SER A 47 15.70 -1.48 -5.05
N PRO A 48 16.70 -1.72 -4.18
CA PRO A 48 16.94 -0.88 -2.99
C PRO A 48 17.29 0.57 -3.29
N LYS A 49 17.73 0.87 -4.52
CA LYS A 49 18.08 2.24 -4.93
C LYS A 49 16.95 2.99 -5.64
N ASN A 50 15.73 2.43 -5.68
CA ASN A 50 14.61 3.09 -6.33
C ASN A 50 14.18 4.30 -5.49
N SER A 51 14.50 5.50 -5.99
CA SER A 51 14.21 6.75 -5.28
C SER A 51 12.72 7.06 -5.20
N GLU A 52 11.96 6.72 -6.22
CA GLU A 52 10.50 6.91 -6.21
C GLU A 52 9.85 6.05 -5.12
N ALA A 53 10.22 4.76 -5.04
CA ALA A 53 9.71 3.86 -4.00
C ALA A 53 10.09 4.35 -2.60
N MET A 54 11.29 4.90 -2.43
CA MET A 54 11.73 5.46 -1.15
C MET A 54 10.87 6.67 -0.75
N GLN A 55 10.60 7.58 -1.68
CA GLN A 55 9.74 8.74 -1.42
C GLN A 55 8.30 8.32 -1.13
N VAL A 56 7.77 7.38 -1.90
CA VAL A 56 6.42 6.84 -1.68
C VAL A 56 6.34 6.20 -0.29
N LEU A 57 7.35 5.42 0.10
CA LEU A 57 7.37 4.78 1.41
C LEU A 57 7.31 5.80 2.53
N LYS A 58 8.15 6.83 2.49
CA LYS A 58 8.18 7.88 3.52
C LYS A 58 6.84 8.58 3.64
N THR A 59 6.25 9.00 2.51
CA THR A 59 4.99 9.72 2.48
C THR A 59 3.83 8.82 2.91
N ALA A 60 3.76 7.61 2.37
CA ALA A 60 2.68 6.67 2.65
C ALA A 60 2.71 6.18 4.10
N TYR A 61 3.90 5.92 4.65
CA TYR A 61 4.05 5.51 6.03
C TYR A 61 3.51 6.58 6.99
N ASP A 62 3.92 7.83 6.78
CA ASP A 62 3.50 8.95 7.61
C ASP A 62 1.98 9.16 7.53
N LEU A 63 1.42 9.14 6.34
CA LEU A 63 -0.02 9.30 6.14
C LEU A 63 -0.82 8.11 6.69
N ALA A 64 -0.31 6.89 6.55
CA ALA A 64 -0.94 5.71 7.12
C ALA A 64 -0.98 5.79 8.64
N LEU A 65 0.13 6.17 9.26
CA LEU A 65 0.22 6.33 10.71
C LEU A 65 -0.76 7.40 11.21
N GLN A 66 -0.78 8.57 10.57
CA GLN A 66 -1.70 9.64 10.92
C GLN A 66 -3.16 9.22 10.77
N ASP A 67 -3.49 8.52 9.69
CA ASP A 67 -4.85 8.05 9.42
C ASP A 67 -5.32 7.07 10.52
N HIS A 68 -4.49 6.11 10.89
CA HIS A 68 -4.84 5.15 11.94
C HIS A 68 -4.94 5.81 13.30
N LEU A 69 -4.05 6.75 13.63
CA LEU A 69 -4.11 7.49 14.90
C LEU A 69 -5.37 8.36 14.99
N ARG A 70 -5.75 9.00 13.89
CA ARG A 70 -7.00 9.77 13.82
C ARG A 70 -8.21 8.89 14.08
N LYS A 71 -8.28 7.73 13.44
CA LYS A 71 -9.37 6.76 13.61
C LYS A 71 -9.44 6.24 15.05
N ILE A 72 -8.30 6.01 15.69
CA ILE A 72 -8.22 5.60 17.08
C ILE A 72 -8.80 6.70 17.98
N ASN A 73 -8.41 7.95 17.77
CA ASN A 73 -8.93 9.07 18.55
C ASN A 73 -10.44 9.24 18.37
N GLU A 74 -10.92 9.16 17.14
CA GLU A 74 -12.36 9.24 16.85
C GLU A 74 -13.13 8.11 17.53
N ALA A 75 -12.61 6.89 17.49
CA ALA A 75 -13.24 5.73 18.13
C ALA A 75 -13.30 5.88 19.66
N LYS A 76 -12.24 6.41 20.27
CA LYS A 76 -12.20 6.63 21.73
C LYS A 76 -13.22 7.67 22.18
N LEU A 77 -13.52 8.65 21.35
CA LEU A 77 -14.52 9.69 21.64
C LEU A 77 -15.94 9.25 21.30
N SER A 78 -16.09 8.16 20.58
CA SER A 78 -17.39 7.62 20.18
C SER A 78 -18.07 6.88 21.34
N ASN A 79 -19.40 6.94 21.39
CA ASN A 79 -20.21 6.14 22.32
C ASN A 79 -20.60 4.77 21.72
N ASP A 80 -19.98 4.39 20.62
CA ASP A 80 -20.24 3.11 19.95
C ASP A 80 -19.78 1.94 20.85
N LEU A 81 -20.62 0.92 20.94
CA LEU A 81 -20.33 -0.31 21.68
C LEU A 81 -19.11 -1.03 21.13
N PHE A 82 -18.83 -0.88 19.83
CA PHE A 82 -17.73 -1.56 19.13
C PHE A 82 -16.48 -0.70 18.99
N ARG A 83 -16.41 0.45 19.69
CA ARG A 83 -15.27 1.37 19.60
C ARG A 83 -13.92 0.70 19.90
N TRP A 84 -13.91 -0.23 20.87
CA TRP A 84 -12.67 -0.89 21.27
C TRP A 84 -12.18 -1.89 20.21
N GLU A 85 -13.09 -2.55 19.50
CA GLU A 85 -12.72 -3.41 18.36
C GLU A 85 -12.09 -2.58 17.25
N SER A 86 -12.66 -1.42 16.94
CA SER A 86 -12.12 -0.49 15.96
C SER A 86 -10.74 0.03 16.38
N VAL A 87 -10.55 0.39 17.64
CA VAL A 87 -9.26 0.82 18.18
C VAL A 87 -8.22 -0.29 18.04
N MET A 88 -8.56 -1.52 18.42
CA MET A 88 -7.66 -2.67 18.28
C MET A 88 -7.27 -2.93 16.84
N TYR A 89 -8.22 -2.84 15.92
CA TYR A 89 -7.97 -3.00 14.49
C TYR A 89 -6.93 -1.99 13.99
N ASP A 90 -7.09 -0.72 14.34
CA ASP A 90 -6.15 0.32 13.91
C ASP A 90 -4.77 0.15 14.55
N TYR A 91 -4.69 -0.26 15.81
CA TYR A 91 -3.40 -0.59 16.44
C TYR A 91 -2.71 -1.76 15.75
N GLN A 92 -3.45 -2.78 15.35
CA GLN A 92 -2.90 -3.90 14.60
C GLN A 92 -2.34 -3.44 13.25
N LYS A 93 -3.04 -2.53 12.57
CA LYS A 93 -2.58 -1.96 11.30
C LYS A 93 -1.29 -1.16 11.47
N ILE A 94 -1.20 -0.35 12.52
CA ILE A 94 0.02 0.38 12.84
C ILE A 94 1.17 -0.60 13.10
N ASN A 95 0.91 -1.66 13.86
CA ASN A 95 1.92 -2.69 14.13
C ASN A 95 2.40 -3.37 12.85
N GLN A 96 1.51 -3.63 11.91
CA GLN A 96 1.89 -4.18 10.60
C GLN A 96 2.83 -3.25 9.84
N LEU A 97 2.61 -1.94 9.90
CA LEU A 97 3.48 -0.96 9.23
C LEU A 97 4.91 -1.02 9.77
N THR A 98 5.10 -1.33 11.05
CA THR A 98 6.43 -1.42 11.65
C THR A 98 7.16 -2.73 11.30
N ILE A 99 6.45 -3.76 10.86
CA ILE A 99 7.04 -5.05 10.44
C ILE A 99 7.65 -4.95 9.03
N TYR A 100 7.10 -4.09 8.18
CA TYR A 100 7.66 -3.86 6.86
C TYR A 100 9.02 -3.15 6.98
#